data_fdb430b13eb3b51867e39f71988020ff
#
_entry.id   fdb430b13eb3b51867e39f71988020ff
#
_cell.length_a   1.000
_cell.length_b   1.000
_cell.length_c   1.000
_cell.angle_alpha   90.00
_cell.angle_beta   90.00
_cell.angle_gamma   90.00
#
_symmetry.space_group_name_H-M   'P 1'
#
loop_
_entity.id
_entity.type
_entity.pdbx_description
1 polymer ?
#
loop_
_entity_poly.entity_id
_entity_poly.type
_entity_poly.pdbx_seq_one_letter_code
_entity_poly.pdbx_strand_id
1 'polypeptide(L)'
;MTKNINYLLSRSSLVCSIILLSACSSGPVNTKSEAIPFPKLPDEARYYYQNTVMSDRSVVKESEDAKISRWLTGVGDTGTPMTKPFGLAVHDGILYVTDPAARMVRLYNFKDSKYIEVGRKGADDAILVKPFGIDVDESGTMYVVDRTALDIKVYTSEGEFLRKFGSSEQYDMPTGIAVSDDGSLVYVSDTGGVTSSRHQILVYNGVTGELIKTFAQRGTDDNGLNLPKGLALSKKNELYVVDSGNFRVVVFDVETGKMVRSFGSIGRQLGSFSRPKSIAVCDDGLVLVSDAAFGNIQIFNEEGQLLMFIGDRGNSLAPATYMLTSGVACGEDGRLFIADQFFRKVDIFRPASLKASEGYISFSEK
;
A
#
# COMPACT_ATOMS: atom_id res chain seq x y z
N MET A 1 55.79 24.47 -84.90
CA MET A 1 54.54 24.30 -85.63
C MET A 1 53.41 24.38 -84.63
N THR A 2 52.91 25.51 -84.45
CA THR A 2 51.58 26.11 -84.65
C THR A 2 50.41 25.12 -84.52
N LYS A 3 49.55 25.38 -83.51
CA LYS A 3 48.22 25.82 -83.78
C LYS A 3 47.44 26.05 -82.46
N ASN A 4 46.92 27.25 -82.35
CA ASN A 4 45.89 27.71 -81.46
C ASN A 4 44.61 26.89 -81.56
N ILE A 5 43.86 26.76 -80.45
CA ILE A 5 42.42 26.65 -80.53
C ILE A 5 41.81 27.26 -79.29
N ASN A 6 40.82 28.08 -79.54
CA ASN A 6 40.10 29.06 -78.78
C ASN A 6 39.30 28.53 -77.59
N TYR A 7 39.24 29.38 -76.60
CA TYR A 7 38.26 29.37 -75.54
C TYR A 7 36.83 29.54 -76.06
N LEU A 8 35.92 28.70 -75.59
CA LEU A 8 34.50 28.95 -75.59
C LEU A 8 33.99 28.85 -74.18
N LEU A 9 33.67 30.00 -73.62
CA LEU A 9 32.96 30.17 -72.35
C LEU A 9 31.51 29.73 -72.55
N SER A 10 31.12 28.67 -71.87
CA SER A 10 29.72 28.30 -71.67
C SER A 10 29.35 28.63 -70.22
N ARG A 11 28.47 29.61 -70.11
CA ARG A 11 27.82 29.97 -68.85
C ARG A 11 26.83 28.89 -68.48
N SER A 12 27.13 28.10 -67.50
CA SER A 12 26.17 27.19 -66.86
C SER A 12 25.58 27.91 -65.66
N SER A 13 24.32 28.28 -65.77
CA SER A 13 23.49 28.82 -64.69
C SER A 13 23.32 27.80 -63.60
N LEU A 14 23.88 28.06 -62.44
CA LEU A 14 23.67 27.29 -61.25
C LEU A 14 22.27 27.64 -60.66
N VAL A 15 21.26 26.83 -60.96
CA VAL A 15 19.94 26.95 -60.34
C VAL A 15 20.05 26.32 -58.96
N CYS A 16 20.18 27.15 -57.94
CA CYS A 16 20.10 26.74 -56.55
C CYS A 16 18.64 26.42 -56.21
N SER A 17 18.26 25.16 -56.28
CA SER A 17 16.97 24.67 -55.79
C SER A 17 16.99 24.69 -54.25
N ILE A 18 16.42 25.76 -53.65
CA ILE A 18 16.14 25.79 -52.24
C ILE A 18 14.98 24.86 -51.97
N ILE A 19 15.27 23.66 -51.51
CA ILE A 19 14.29 22.76 -50.94
C ILE A 19 13.91 23.29 -49.59
N LEU A 20 12.77 23.98 -49.50
CA LEU A 20 12.10 24.32 -48.24
C LEU A 20 11.64 23.00 -47.62
N LEU A 21 12.44 22.43 -46.73
CA LEU A 21 12.01 21.47 -45.74
C LEU A 21 11.04 22.22 -44.80
N SER A 22 9.74 22.12 -45.06
CA SER A 22 8.71 22.41 -44.10
C SER A 22 8.83 21.33 -43.01
N ALA A 23 9.69 21.59 -42.01
CA ALA A 23 9.64 20.86 -40.74
C ALA A 23 8.27 21.22 -40.13
N CYS A 24 7.34 20.26 -40.21
CA CYS A 24 6.22 20.26 -39.30
C CYS A 24 6.80 20.22 -37.87
N SER A 25 6.95 21.38 -37.26
CA SER A 25 7.13 21.43 -35.81
C SER A 25 5.80 20.98 -35.20
N SER A 26 5.65 19.69 -34.98
CA SER A 26 4.75 19.22 -33.94
C SER A 26 5.31 19.87 -32.67
N GLY A 27 4.66 20.98 -32.22
CA GLY A 27 4.90 21.52 -30.90
C GLY A 27 4.84 20.38 -29.88
N PRO A 28 5.48 20.52 -28.73
CA PRO A 28 5.40 19.50 -27.70
C PRO A 28 3.90 19.28 -27.46
N VAL A 29 3.44 18.07 -27.82
CA VAL A 29 2.14 17.60 -27.40
C VAL A 29 2.26 17.54 -25.89
N ASN A 30 1.70 18.55 -25.24
CA ASN A 30 1.59 18.58 -23.78
C ASN A 30 0.52 17.53 -23.46
N THR A 31 0.90 16.26 -23.54
CA THR A 31 0.14 15.16 -23.01
C THR A 31 0.17 15.34 -21.49
N LYS A 32 -0.75 16.16 -20.96
CA LYS A 32 -1.19 15.94 -19.59
C LYS A 32 -1.46 14.45 -19.52
N SER A 33 -0.65 13.73 -18.76
CA SER A 33 -0.89 12.33 -18.48
C SER A 33 -2.34 12.27 -17.97
N GLU A 34 -3.25 11.78 -18.80
CA GLU A 34 -4.65 11.62 -18.38
C GLU A 34 -4.61 10.70 -17.17
N ALA A 35 -5.15 11.18 -16.07
CA ALA A 35 -5.23 10.40 -14.85
C ALA A 35 -6.04 9.11 -15.12
N ILE A 36 -5.47 7.95 -14.84
CA ILE A 36 -6.10 6.65 -15.10
C ILE A 36 -7.29 6.49 -14.17
N PRO A 37 -8.55 6.43 -14.70
CA PRO A 37 -9.76 6.37 -13.90
C PRO A 37 -10.08 4.95 -13.41
N PHE A 38 -10.73 4.86 -12.26
CA PHE A 38 -11.31 3.65 -11.71
C PHE A 38 -12.72 3.94 -11.15
N PRO A 39 -13.78 3.20 -11.59
CA PRO A 39 -13.75 2.22 -12.67
C PRO A 39 -13.22 2.80 -13.98
N LYS A 40 -12.86 1.89 -14.91
CA LYS A 40 -12.51 2.29 -16.28
C LYS A 40 -13.74 2.82 -17.03
N LEU A 41 -13.53 3.72 -17.97
CA LEU A 41 -14.62 4.18 -18.84
C LEU A 41 -15.36 3.01 -19.50
N PRO A 42 -16.70 3.09 -19.71
CA PRO A 42 -17.54 4.30 -19.68
C PRO A 42 -18.11 4.67 -18.30
N ASP A 43 -17.85 3.91 -17.26
CA ASP A 43 -18.36 4.18 -15.92
C ASP A 43 -17.78 5.47 -15.34
N GLU A 44 -18.53 6.12 -14.45
CA GLU A 44 -18.06 7.32 -13.77
C GLU A 44 -16.90 6.97 -12.83
N ALA A 45 -15.78 7.69 -12.98
CA ALA A 45 -14.59 7.48 -12.16
C ALA A 45 -14.87 7.86 -10.71
N ARG A 46 -14.58 6.95 -9.78
CA ARG A 46 -14.60 7.20 -8.33
C ARG A 46 -13.20 7.46 -7.77
N TYR A 47 -12.19 6.89 -8.42
CA TYR A 47 -10.78 7.06 -8.06
C TYR A 47 -9.95 7.29 -9.31
N TYR A 48 -8.82 7.99 -9.11
CA TYR A 48 -7.78 8.13 -10.12
C TYR A 48 -6.46 7.60 -9.57
N TYR A 49 -5.72 6.85 -10.40
CA TYR A 49 -4.34 6.54 -10.06
C TYR A 49 -3.55 7.84 -9.92
N GLN A 50 -2.79 7.96 -8.84
CA GLN A 50 -2.02 9.17 -8.55
C GLN A 50 -0.51 8.93 -8.66
N ASN A 51 0.01 7.90 -7.98
CA ASN A 51 1.46 7.65 -7.93
C ASN A 51 1.76 6.22 -7.46
N THR A 52 3.03 5.83 -7.58
CA THR A 52 3.59 4.60 -7.02
C THR A 52 4.79 4.92 -6.15
N VAL A 53 4.79 4.41 -4.91
CA VAL A 53 5.92 4.44 -3.99
C VAL A 53 6.72 3.15 -4.15
N MET A 54 8.02 3.26 -4.42
CA MET A 54 8.93 2.12 -4.58
C MET A 54 10.19 2.23 -3.71
N SER A 55 10.61 3.45 -3.38
CA SER A 55 11.81 3.73 -2.58
C SER A 55 11.63 5.03 -1.78
N ASP A 56 12.59 5.37 -0.94
CA ASP A 56 12.68 6.65 -0.23
C ASP A 56 12.63 7.86 -1.18
N ARG A 57 13.07 7.72 -2.44
CA ARG A 57 12.97 8.75 -3.48
C ARG A 57 11.54 9.15 -3.85
N SER A 58 10.57 8.40 -3.41
CA SER A 58 9.16 8.78 -3.57
C SER A 58 8.77 9.98 -2.68
N VAL A 59 9.52 10.25 -1.63
CA VAL A 59 9.30 11.38 -0.70
C VAL A 59 10.51 12.28 -0.57
N VAL A 60 11.74 11.73 -0.52
CA VAL A 60 12.98 12.51 -0.36
C VAL A 60 13.41 13.07 -1.71
N LYS A 61 13.55 14.39 -1.79
CA LYS A 61 14.06 15.06 -2.99
C LYS A 61 15.54 14.72 -3.21
N GLU A 62 15.91 14.55 -4.48
CA GLU A 62 17.32 14.34 -4.86
C GLU A 62 18.17 15.55 -4.43
N SER A 63 19.30 15.28 -3.75
CA SER A 63 20.24 16.34 -3.35
C SER A 63 20.94 16.94 -4.57
N GLU A 64 21.45 18.16 -4.46
CA GLU A 64 22.20 18.81 -5.55
C GLU A 64 23.44 17.99 -5.94
N ASP A 65 24.14 17.40 -4.97
CA ASP A 65 25.29 16.52 -5.22
C ASP A 65 24.90 15.26 -6.00
N ALA A 66 23.73 14.67 -5.68
CA ALA A 66 23.21 13.50 -6.42
C ALA A 66 22.81 13.89 -7.86
N LYS A 67 22.24 15.09 -8.07
CA LYS A 67 21.94 15.61 -9.43
C LYS A 67 23.22 15.81 -10.24
N ILE A 68 24.26 16.39 -9.64
CA ILE A 68 25.56 16.59 -10.29
C ILE A 68 26.20 15.21 -10.60
N SER A 69 26.18 14.28 -9.67
CA SER A 69 26.70 12.92 -9.89
C SER A 69 25.98 12.24 -11.04
N ARG A 70 24.65 12.32 -11.08
CA ARG A 70 23.84 11.78 -12.19
C ARG A 70 24.19 12.41 -13.52
N TRP A 71 24.37 13.73 -13.55
CA TRP A 71 24.77 14.45 -14.76
C TRP A 71 26.17 14.01 -15.26
N LEU A 72 27.10 13.76 -14.36
CA LEU A 72 28.47 13.33 -14.68
C LEU A 72 28.57 11.86 -15.09
N THR A 73 27.82 10.97 -14.41
CA THR A 73 27.96 9.52 -14.55
C THR A 73 26.87 8.87 -15.38
N GLY A 74 25.75 9.56 -15.62
CA GLY A 74 24.53 9.00 -16.21
C GLY A 74 23.78 8.03 -15.29
N VAL A 75 24.26 7.79 -14.06
CA VAL A 75 23.65 6.88 -13.09
C VAL A 75 22.77 7.67 -12.12
N GLY A 76 21.46 7.47 -12.19
CA GLY A 76 20.51 8.05 -11.25
C GLY A 76 20.60 7.38 -9.88
N ASP A 77 20.35 8.16 -8.82
CA ASP A 77 20.17 7.61 -7.48
C ASP A 77 18.79 6.96 -7.39
N THR A 78 18.74 5.64 -7.30
CA THR A 78 17.49 4.86 -7.20
C THR A 78 16.93 4.81 -5.78
N GLY A 79 17.69 5.34 -4.80
CA GLY A 79 17.32 5.30 -3.38
C GLY A 79 17.31 3.89 -2.78
N THR A 80 16.66 3.78 -1.62
CA THR A 80 16.52 2.51 -0.89
C THR A 80 15.18 1.86 -1.24
N PRO A 81 15.15 0.82 -2.13
CA PRO A 81 13.90 0.22 -2.57
C PRO A 81 13.26 -0.63 -1.47
N MET A 82 11.95 -0.81 -1.57
CA MET A 82 11.24 -1.81 -0.78
C MET A 82 11.72 -3.21 -1.17
N THR A 83 11.75 -4.12 -0.20
CA THR A 83 12.15 -5.52 -0.43
C THR A 83 10.94 -6.44 -0.54
N LYS A 84 10.01 -6.35 0.42
CA LYS A 84 8.79 -7.14 0.45
C LYS A 84 7.70 -6.43 1.26
N PRO A 85 7.07 -5.37 0.75
CA PRO A 85 6.05 -4.63 1.49
C PRO A 85 4.88 -5.54 1.86
N PHE A 86 4.41 -5.46 3.11
CA PHE A 86 3.35 -6.34 3.61
C PHE A 86 2.18 -5.56 4.20
N GLY A 87 2.25 -5.09 5.43
CA GLY A 87 1.22 -4.30 6.10
C GLY A 87 1.35 -2.83 5.77
N LEU A 88 0.25 -2.15 5.69
CA LEU A 88 0.16 -0.70 5.49
C LEU A 88 -0.69 -0.07 6.58
N ALA A 89 -0.28 1.11 7.02
CA ALA A 89 -1.09 2.07 7.73
C ALA A 89 -0.82 3.47 7.17
N VAL A 90 -1.76 4.38 7.32
CA VAL A 90 -1.61 5.77 6.90
C VAL A 90 -2.17 6.67 8.01
N HIS A 91 -1.40 7.64 8.41
CA HIS A 91 -1.84 8.66 9.37
C HIS A 91 -1.12 9.97 9.12
N ASP A 92 -1.86 11.07 9.12
CA ASP A 92 -1.38 12.46 8.99
C ASP A 92 -0.38 12.67 7.83
N GLY A 93 -0.64 12.04 6.68
CA GLY A 93 0.21 12.15 5.49
C GLY A 93 1.50 11.33 5.54
N ILE A 94 1.61 10.41 6.52
CA ILE A 94 2.69 9.44 6.62
C ILE A 94 2.17 8.07 6.20
N LEU A 95 2.84 7.43 5.26
CA LEU A 95 2.61 6.04 4.89
C LEU A 95 3.60 5.16 5.64
N TYR A 96 3.08 4.23 6.43
CA TYR A 96 3.83 3.22 7.18
C TYR A 96 3.76 1.90 6.42
N VAL A 97 4.92 1.29 6.16
CA VAL A 97 5.03 0.04 5.40
C VAL A 97 5.88 -0.96 6.16
N THR A 98 5.32 -2.08 6.58
CA THR A 98 6.15 -3.18 7.09
C THR A 98 6.88 -3.88 5.93
N ASP A 99 8.17 -4.13 6.12
CA ASP A 99 9.02 -4.86 5.17
C ASP A 99 9.67 -6.07 5.88
N PRO A 100 8.98 -7.23 5.94
CA PRO A 100 9.45 -8.41 6.66
C PRO A 100 10.80 -8.95 6.18
N ALA A 101 11.12 -8.76 4.91
CA ALA A 101 12.41 -9.20 4.36
C ALA A 101 13.56 -8.26 4.73
N ALA A 102 13.27 -6.96 4.86
CA ALA A 102 14.21 -5.96 5.32
C ALA A 102 14.24 -5.82 6.86
N ARG A 103 13.32 -6.47 7.57
CA ARG A 103 13.18 -6.46 9.05
C ARG A 103 12.99 -5.05 9.61
N MET A 104 12.07 -4.29 9.03
CA MET A 104 11.83 -2.91 9.43
C MET A 104 10.42 -2.45 9.08
N VAL A 105 10.04 -1.31 9.63
CA VAL A 105 8.98 -0.46 9.10
C VAL A 105 9.63 0.70 8.36
N ARG A 106 9.06 1.06 7.21
CA ARG A 106 9.44 2.21 6.40
C ARG A 106 8.38 3.29 6.53
N LEU A 107 8.78 4.48 6.94
CA LEU A 107 7.91 5.64 7.04
C LEU A 107 8.20 6.59 5.89
N TYR A 108 7.17 6.88 5.11
CA TYR A 108 7.21 7.84 4.01
C TYR A 108 6.36 9.05 4.40
N ASN A 109 6.98 10.08 4.95
CA ASN A 109 6.30 11.32 5.32
C ASN A 109 6.26 12.26 4.11
N PHE A 110 5.08 12.36 3.49
CA PHE A 110 4.88 13.18 2.29
C PHE A 110 4.78 14.67 2.61
N LYS A 111 4.36 15.04 3.83
CA LYS A 111 4.28 16.44 4.26
C LYS A 111 5.66 17.06 4.38
N ASP A 112 6.58 16.37 5.08
CA ASP A 112 7.91 16.86 5.41
C ASP A 112 8.97 16.41 4.41
N SER A 113 8.61 15.64 3.39
CA SER A 113 9.54 15.03 2.44
C SER A 113 10.63 14.20 3.14
N LYS A 114 10.23 13.37 4.13
CA LYS A 114 11.13 12.66 5.04
C LYS A 114 10.93 11.15 4.92
N TYR A 115 12.03 10.39 5.06
CA TYR A 115 12.00 8.94 5.10
C TYR A 115 12.69 8.44 6.36
N ILE A 116 12.09 7.50 7.06
CA ILE A 116 12.60 6.92 8.31
C ILE A 116 12.52 5.39 8.24
N GLU A 117 13.56 4.72 8.73
CA GLU A 117 13.59 3.26 8.94
C GLU A 117 13.51 2.95 10.43
N VAL A 118 12.51 2.13 10.82
CA VAL A 118 12.23 1.79 12.22
C VAL A 118 12.44 0.30 12.46
N GLY A 119 12.98 -0.05 13.64
CA GLY A 119 13.15 -1.43 14.10
C GLY A 119 14.41 -2.12 13.63
N ARG A 120 15.36 -1.42 13.00
CA ARG A 120 16.67 -1.99 12.60
C ARG A 120 17.79 -1.75 13.61
N LYS A 121 17.65 -0.77 14.48
CA LYS A 121 18.65 -0.33 15.45
C LYS A 121 18.00 -0.09 16.80
N GLY A 122 18.77 -0.16 17.85
CA GLY A 122 18.32 0.08 19.22
C GLY A 122 18.63 -1.09 20.14
N ALA A 123 17.99 -1.12 21.30
CA ALA A 123 18.03 -2.27 22.21
C ALA A 123 17.39 -3.51 21.56
N ASP A 124 17.73 -4.71 22.03
CA ASP A 124 17.24 -5.98 21.45
C ASP A 124 15.71 -6.01 21.33
N ASP A 125 15.00 -5.48 22.31
CA ASP A 125 13.53 -5.40 22.31
C ASP A 125 12.95 -4.47 21.24
N ALA A 126 13.73 -3.49 20.78
CA ALA A 126 13.34 -2.57 19.73
C ALA A 126 13.56 -3.13 18.31
N ILE A 127 14.30 -4.24 18.18
CA ILE A 127 14.66 -4.78 16.88
C ILE A 127 13.52 -5.66 16.35
N LEU A 128 13.09 -5.37 15.11
CA LEU A 128 12.12 -6.17 14.40
C LEU A 128 12.79 -7.37 13.73
N VAL A 129 12.23 -8.56 13.95
CA VAL A 129 12.68 -9.80 13.34
C VAL A 129 11.90 -10.11 12.07
N LYS A 130 10.56 -10.01 12.14
CA LYS A 130 9.68 -10.23 10.99
C LYS A 130 8.36 -9.46 11.15
N PRO A 131 8.37 -8.14 10.89
CA PRO A 131 7.17 -7.32 11.01
C PRO A 131 6.12 -7.70 9.95
N PHE A 132 4.88 -7.83 10.36
CA PHE A 132 3.75 -8.18 9.48
C PHE A 132 2.66 -7.12 9.52
N GLY A 133 1.68 -7.26 10.41
CA GLY A 133 0.62 -6.29 10.60
C GLY A 133 1.17 -5.00 11.23
N ILE A 134 0.60 -3.89 10.85
CA ILE A 134 0.85 -2.57 11.42
C ILE A 134 -0.44 -1.78 11.46
N ASP A 135 -0.63 -1.05 12.53
CA ASP A 135 -1.66 -0.03 12.65
C ASP A 135 -1.16 1.13 13.50
N VAL A 136 -1.85 2.27 13.44
CA VAL A 136 -1.41 3.53 14.05
C VAL A 136 -2.61 4.20 14.70
N ASP A 137 -2.45 4.67 15.94
CA ASP A 137 -3.48 5.46 16.62
C ASP A 137 -3.48 6.94 16.19
N GLU A 138 -4.45 7.73 16.66
CA GLU A 138 -4.57 9.15 16.32
C GLU A 138 -3.38 10.01 16.79
N SER A 139 -2.55 9.52 17.69
CA SER A 139 -1.31 10.19 18.12
C SER A 139 -0.12 9.91 17.21
N GLY A 140 -0.29 9.01 16.23
CA GLY A 140 0.79 8.51 15.38
C GLY A 140 1.62 7.40 16.01
N THR A 141 1.21 6.84 17.17
CA THR A 141 1.88 5.70 17.79
C THR A 141 1.69 4.46 16.93
N MET A 142 2.79 3.81 16.54
CA MET A 142 2.79 2.61 15.72
C MET A 142 2.75 1.34 16.55
N TYR A 143 1.88 0.41 16.18
CA TYR A 143 1.78 -0.93 16.75
C TYR A 143 2.11 -1.96 15.67
N VAL A 144 3.16 -2.72 15.86
CA VAL A 144 3.72 -3.63 14.84
C VAL A 144 3.72 -5.05 15.36
N VAL A 145 3.05 -5.96 14.66
CA VAL A 145 3.12 -7.39 14.94
C VAL A 145 4.46 -7.93 14.44
N ASP A 146 5.30 -8.43 15.35
CA ASP A 146 6.47 -9.20 14.99
C ASP A 146 6.15 -10.70 15.03
N ARG A 147 5.89 -11.26 13.88
CA ARG A 147 5.44 -12.63 13.72
C ARG A 147 6.44 -13.69 14.18
N THR A 148 7.72 -13.39 14.17
CA THR A 148 8.77 -14.34 14.59
C THR A 148 9.15 -14.14 16.04
N ALA A 149 9.17 -12.90 16.52
CA ALA A 149 9.35 -12.61 17.94
C ALA A 149 8.13 -13.01 18.78
N LEU A 150 6.96 -13.16 18.14
CA LEU A 150 5.67 -13.47 18.76
C LEU A 150 5.26 -12.41 19.79
N ASP A 151 5.48 -11.14 19.42
CA ASP A 151 5.13 -9.99 20.22
C ASP A 151 4.59 -8.84 19.36
N ILE A 152 4.07 -7.82 20.02
CA ILE A 152 3.71 -6.54 19.42
C ILE A 152 4.73 -5.52 19.92
N LYS A 153 5.37 -4.79 19.00
CA LYS A 153 6.29 -3.71 19.32
C LYS A 153 5.64 -2.37 19.03
N VAL A 154 5.79 -1.45 19.96
CA VAL A 154 5.17 -0.12 19.91
C VAL A 154 6.26 0.94 19.79
N TYR A 155 6.06 1.87 18.84
CA TYR A 155 7.00 2.96 18.56
C TYR A 155 6.26 4.28 18.45
N THR A 156 6.96 5.39 18.64
CA THR A 156 6.44 6.74 18.34
C THR A 156 6.35 6.97 16.84
N SER A 157 5.70 8.05 16.44
CA SER A 157 5.66 8.53 15.04
C SER A 157 7.04 8.81 14.43
N GLU A 158 8.05 9.08 15.27
CA GLU A 158 9.44 9.29 14.88
C GLU A 158 10.25 7.99 14.85
N GLY A 159 9.65 6.86 15.26
CA GLY A 159 10.29 5.54 15.25
C GLY A 159 11.06 5.19 16.51
N GLU A 160 10.88 5.91 17.61
CA GLU A 160 11.47 5.56 18.89
C GLU A 160 10.69 4.43 19.55
N PHE A 161 11.38 3.43 20.06
CA PHE A 161 10.77 2.28 20.74
C PHE A 161 10.20 2.69 22.09
N LEU A 162 8.94 2.34 22.32
CA LEU A 162 8.25 2.62 23.60
C LEU A 162 8.16 1.38 24.48
N ARG A 163 7.64 0.28 23.96
CA ARG A 163 7.38 -0.97 24.69
C ARG A 163 7.08 -2.13 23.76
N LYS A 164 7.00 -3.31 24.32
CA LYS A 164 6.46 -4.51 23.66
C LYS A 164 5.52 -5.26 24.59
N PHE A 165 4.63 -6.07 24.04
CA PHE A 165 3.76 -6.97 24.77
C PHE A 165 3.37 -8.18 23.91
N GLY A 166 2.71 -9.17 24.54
CA GLY A 166 2.45 -10.46 23.91
C GLY A 166 3.62 -11.42 24.06
N SER A 167 3.37 -12.71 23.86
CA SER A 167 4.36 -13.75 24.03
C SER A 167 4.04 -15.03 23.26
N SER A 168 5.02 -15.92 23.13
CA SER A 168 4.87 -17.24 22.52
C SER A 168 3.85 -18.15 23.21
N GLU A 169 3.46 -17.86 24.45
CA GLU A 169 2.40 -18.60 25.13
C GLU A 169 1.00 -18.25 24.60
N GLN A 170 0.85 -17.05 24.04
CA GLN A 170 -0.41 -16.48 23.57
C GLN A 170 -0.63 -16.69 22.08
N TYR A 171 0.45 -16.77 21.29
CA TYR A 171 0.41 -16.83 19.83
C TYR A 171 1.06 -18.08 19.27
N ASP A 172 0.49 -18.59 18.17
CA ASP A 172 1.17 -19.52 17.28
C ASP A 172 1.72 -18.76 16.05
N MET A 173 0.94 -17.83 15.50
CA MET A 173 1.31 -17.10 14.28
C MET A 173 0.56 -15.76 14.15
N PRO A 174 0.87 -14.76 14.97
CA PRO A 174 0.21 -13.47 14.89
C PRO A 174 0.46 -12.82 13.53
N THR A 175 -0.55 -12.16 12.96
CA THR A 175 -0.47 -11.66 11.58
C THR A 175 -1.04 -10.26 11.40
N GLY A 176 -2.32 -10.04 11.70
CA GLY A 176 -3.00 -8.76 11.56
C GLY A 176 -3.12 -8.04 12.88
N ILE A 177 -3.29 -6.73 12.82
CA ILE A 177 -3.49 -5.86 13.98
C ILE A 177 -4.48 -4.76 13.61
N ALA A 178 -5.28 -4.34 14.57
CA ALA A 178 -6.09 -3.13 14.51
C ALA A 178 -6.07 -2.45 15.88
N VAL A 179 -6.03 -1.13 15.90
CA VAL A 179 -5.89 -0.32 17.12
C VAL A 179 -7.05 0.67 17.20
N SER A 180 -7.58 0.91 18.40
CA SER A 180 -8.56 1.98 18.61
C SER A 180 -7.90 3.35 18.41
N ASP A 181 -8.69 4.35 18.00
CA ASP A 181 -8.20 5.69 17.71
C ASP A 181 -7.40 6.28 18.89
N ASP A 182 -7.83 6.04 20.12
CA ASP A 182 -7.17 6.49 21.33
C ASP A 182 -6.00 5.60 21.81
N GLY A 183 -5.67 4.55 21.06
CA GLY A 183 -4.62 3.58 21.41
C GLY A 183 -4.91 2.70 22.62
N SER A 184 -6.13 2.77 23.19
CA SER A 184 -6.48 2.05 24.42
C SER A 184 -6.68 0.55 24.23
N LEU A 185 -7.12 0.13 23.04
CA LEU A 185 -7.37 -1.28 22.69
C LEU A 185 -6.60 -1.68 21.46
N VAL A 186 -5.98 -2.87 21.53
CA VAL A 186 -5.23 -3.47 20.42
C VAL A 186 -5.77 -4.86 20.14
N TYR A 187 -6.22 -5.08 18.92
CA TYR A 187 -6.75 -6.35 18.42
C TYR A 187 -5.70 -7.03 17.54
N VAL A 188 -5.42 -8.31 17.80
CA VAL A 188 -4.42 -9.07 17.06
C VAL A 188 -5.03 -10.38 16.58
N SER A 189 -4.91 -10.67 15.27
CA SER A 189 -5.28 -11.99 14.74
C SER A 189 -4.14 -12.98 14.90
N ASP A 190 -4.42 -14.11 15.52
CA ASP A 190 -3.55 -15.28 15.47
C ASP A 190 -4.03 -16.22 14.35
N THR A 191 -3.28 -16.24 13.26
CA THR A 191 -3.55 -17.13 12.12
C THR A 191 -3.37 -18.60 12.48
N GLY A 192 -2.57 -18.91 13.49
CA GLY A 192 -2.34 -20.24 14.05
C GLY A 192 -1.63 -21.23 13.14
N GLY A 193 -1.89 -21.21 11.85
CA GLY A 193 -1.42 -22.22 10.90
C GLY A 193 -2.37 -23.41 10.75
N VAL A 194 -2.08 -24.27 9.77
CA VAL A 194 -3.01 -25.31 9.30
C VAL A 194 -3.32 -26.38 10.38
N THR A 195 -2.38 -26.63 11.27
CA THR A 195 -2.52 -27.67 12.32
C THR A 195 -2.92 -27.11 13.68
N SER A 196 -2.85 -25.80 13.88
CA SER A 196 -3.19 -25.14 15.13
C SER A 196 -4.71 -25.10 15.37
N SER A 197 -5.11 -25.11 16.63
CA SER A 197 -6.47 -24.76 17.06
C SER A 197 -6.64 -23.27 17.36
N ARG A 198 -5.56 -22.50 17.42
CA ARG A 198 -5.55 -21.07 17.74
C ARG A 198 -5.78 -20.22 16.50
N HIS A 199 -7.01 -20.23 15.99
CA HIS A 199 -7.48 -19.26 14.98
C HIS A 199 -8.38 -18.27 15.70
N GLN A 200 -7.81 -17.24 16.30
CA GLN A 200 -8.46 -16.42 17.33
C GLN A 200 -8.10 -14.96 17.18
N ILE A 201 -8.83 -14.11 17.90
CA ILE A 201 -8.55 -12.70 18.07
C ILE A 201 -8.21 -12.44 19.54
N LEU A 202 -7.06 -11.82 19.78
CA LEU A 202 -6.63 -11.40 21.10
C LEU A 202 -6.82 -9.90 21.22
N VAL A 203 -7.30 -9.45 22.40
CA VAL A 203 -7.53 -8.04 22.70
C VAL A 203 -6.67 -7.66 23.89
N TYR A 204 -5.85 -6.64 23.70
CA TYR A 204 -4.94 -6.11 24.69
C TYR A 204 -5.33 -4.70 25.10
N ASN A 205 -5.02 -4.35 26.34
CA ASN A 205 -4.89 -2.96 26.75
C ASN A 205 -3.65 -2.38 26.05
N GLY A 206 -3.85 -1.39 25.20
CA GLY A 206 -2.75 -0.82 24.40
C GLY A 206 -1.75 -0.02 25.24
N VAL A 207 -2.13 0.44 26.43
CA VAL A 207 -1.27 1.20 27.35
C VAL A 207 -0.43 0.27 28.21
N THR A 208 -1.06 -0.72 28.87
CA THR A 208 -0.38 -1.64 29.80
C THR A 208 0.21 -2.87 29.11
N GLY A 209 -0.29 -3.24 27.93
CA GLY A 209 0.06 -4.46 27.23
C GLY A 209 -0.58 -5.73 27.83
N GLU A 210 -1.50 -5.61 28.77
CA GLU A 210 -2.19 -6.74 29.38
C GLU A 210 -3.23 -7.35 28.42
N LEU A 211 -3.28 -8.68 28.34
CA LEU A 211 -4.32 -9.41 27.61
C LEU A 211 -5.65 -9.27 28.35
N ILE A 212 -6.62 -8.63 27.71
CA ILE A 212 -7.96 -8.41 28.30
C ILE A 212 -8.85 -9.64 28.04
N LYS A 213 -8.93 -10.07 26.80
CA LYS A 213 -9.77 -11.19 26.38
C LYS A 213 -9.29 -11.81 25.07
N THR A 214 -9.78 -13.02 24.81
CA THR A 214 -9.64 -13.71 23.53
C THR A 214 -11.02 -14.14 23.07
N PHE A 215 -11.32 -14.03 21.80
CA PHE A 215 -12.57 -14.50 21.23
C PHE A 215 -12.36 -15.14 19.85
N ALA A 216 -13.40 -15.82 19.36
CA ALA A 216 -13.35 -16.73 18.24
C ALA A 216 -12.44 -17.95 18.49
N GLN A 217 -12.60 -18.94 17.66
CA GLN A 217 -11.80 -20.16 17.67
C GLN A 217 -11.80 -20.77 16.27
N ARG A 218 -10.97 -21.77 16.05
CA ARG A 218 -10.96 -22.47 14.76
C ARG A 218 -12.31 -23.09 14.45
N GLY A 219 -12.90 -22.71 13.33
CA GLY A 219 -14.20 -23.21 12.88
C GLY A 219 -14.67 -22.60 11.56
N THR A 220 -15.85 -23.07 11.13
CA THR A 220 -16.54 -22.57 9.93
C THR A 220 -17.91 -21.98 10.24
N ASP A 221 -18.34 -22.08 11.50
CA ASP A 221 -19.59 -21.53 12.02
C ASP A 221 -19.54 -20.00 12.20
N ASP A 222 -20.56 -19.44 12.80
CA ASP A 222 -20.71 -17.99 12.92
C ASP A 222 -19.61 -17.34 13.78
N ASN A 223 -19.10 -18.01 14.80
CA ASN A 223 -18.02 -17.50 15.65
C ASN A 223 -16.67 -18.18 15.35
N GLY A 224 -16.64 -19.05 14.35
CA GLY A 224 -15.44 -19.77 13.93
C GLY A 224 -14.62 -18.97 12.91
N LEU A 225 -13.30 -19.04 13.03
CA LEU A 225 -12.34 -18.49 12.08
C LEU A 225 -11.45 -19.58 11.50
N ASN A 226 -10.99 -19.39 10.29
CA ASN A 226 -10.02 -20.28 9.66
C ASN A 226 -8.92 -19.46 8.99
N LEU A 227 -7.72 -19.53 9.54
CA LEU A 227 -6.56 -18.74 9.10
C LEU A 227 -6.88 -17.23 9.03
N PRO A 228 -7.36 -16.59 10.12
CA PRO A 228 -7.63 -15.16 10.13
C PRO A 228 -6.36 -14.37 9.81
N LYS A 229 -6.48 -13.26 9.07
CA LYS A 229 -5.34 -12.44 8.64
C LYS A 229 -5.53 -10.97 8.96
N GLY A 230 -5.86 -10.15 7.96
CA GLY A 230 -6.04 -8.72 8.13
C GLY A 230 -7.18 -8.38 9.08
N LEU A 231 -6.97 -7.35 9.88
CA LEU A 231 -7.96 -6.74 10.78
C LEU A 231 -8.13 -5.28 10.41
N ALA A 232 -9.32 -4.75 10.62
CA ALA A 232 -9.59 -3.33 10.61
C ALA A 232 -10.71 -3.00 11.60
N LEU A 233 -10.57 -1.93 12.35
CA LEU A 233 -11.58 -1.42 13.27
C LEU A 233 -12.34 -0.27 12.59
N SER A 234 -13.66 -0.28 12.66
CA SER A 234 -14.48 0.83 12.16
C SER A 234 -14.74 1.86 13.25
N LYS A 235 -15.11 3.08 12.86
CA LYS A 235 -15.58 4.13 13.79
C LYS A 235 -16.84 3.76 14.59
N LYS A 236 -17.51 2.67 14.18
CA LYS A 236 -18.67 2.11 14.90
C LYS A 236 -18.29 1.03 15.92
N ASN A 237 -17.01 0.86 16.23
CA ASN A 237 -16.50 -0.20 17.10
C ASN A 237 -16.84 -1.61 16.60
N GLU A 238 -16.82 -1.83 15.29
CA GLU A 238 -16.94 -3.14 14.67
C GLU A 238 -15.58 -3.58 14.15
N LEU A 239 -15.17 -4.80 14.49
CA LEU A 239 -13.93 -5.40 14.04
C LEU A 239 -14.16 -6.26 12.79
N TYR A 240 -13.62 -5.85 11.69
CA TYR A 240 -13.62 -6.59 10.43
C TYR A 240 -12.41 -7.52 10.37
N VAL A 241 -12.64 -8.79 10.10
CA VAL A 241 -11.63 -9.85 10.07
C VAL A 241 -11.64 -10.56 8.73
N VAL A 242 -10.51 -10.61 8.06
CA VAL A 242 -10.33 -11.47 6.88
C VAL A 242 -10.19 -12.91 7.34
N ASP A 243 -11.28 -13.68 7.24
CA ASP A 243 -11.34 -15.11 7.51
C ASP A 243 -10.91 -15.89 6.26
N SER A 244 -9.59 -15.89 6.03
CA SER A 244 -8.98 -16.25 4.75
C SER A 244 -9.21 -17.71 4.35
N GLY A 245 -9.23 -18.64 5.32
CA GLY A 245 -9.46 -20.05 5.07
C GLY A 245 -10.93 -20.41 4.86
N ASN A 246 -11.85 -19.53 5.25
CA ASN A 246 -13.29 -19.63 4.98
C ASN A 246 -13.73 -18.72 3.82
N PHE A 247 -12.81 -18.00 3.20
CA PHE A 247 -13.05 -17.15 2.01
C PHE A 247 -14.10 -16.06 2.23
N ARG A 248 -14.13 -15.47 3.43
CA ARG A 248 -15.10 -14.45 3.83
C ARG A 248 -14.45 -13.34 4.64
N VAL A 249 -15.16 -12.25 4.83
CA VAL A 249 -14.94 -11.26 5.88
C VAL A 249 -15.99 -11.50 6.96
N VAL A 250 -15.57 -11.51 8.21
CA VAL A 250 -16.44 -11.59 9.39
C VAL A 250 -16.34 -10.29 10.14
N VAL A 251 -17.46 -9.76 10.59
CA VAL A 251 -17.56 -8.55 11.38
C VAL A 251 -18.02 -8.90 12.78
N PHE A 252 -17.21 -8.53 13.76
CA PHE A 252 -17.49 -8.75 15.17
C PHE A 252 -17.84 -7.43 15.87
N ASP A 253 -18.80 -7.49 16.75
CA ASP A 253 -19.00 -6.47 17.77
C ASP A 253 -17.86 -6.59 18.79
N VAL A 254 -17.14 -5.50 19.06
CA VAL A 254 -15.92 -5.55 19.89
C VAL A 254 -16.21 -5.72 21.37
N GLU A 255 -17.38 -5.34 21.85
CA GLU A 255 -17.77 -5.47 23.27
C GLU A 255 -18.10 -6.93 23.60
N THR A 256 -18.95 -7.52 22.79
CA THR A 256 -19.45 -8.88 23.00
C THR A 256 -18.54 -9.96 22.44
N GLY A 257 -17.71 -9.64 21.45
CA GLY A 257 -16.90 -10.61 20.67
C GLY A 257 -17.76 -11.54 19.82
N LYS A 258 -19.02 -11.19 19.53
CA LYS A 258 -19.94 -11.98 18.70
C LYS A 258 -19.95 -11.49 17.27
N MET A 259 -20.12 -12.41 16.33
CA MET A 259 -20.34 -12.08 14.95
C MET A 259 -21.64 -11.29 14.76
N VAL A 260 -21.56 -10.15 14.09
CA VAL A 260 -22.69 -9.32 13.70
C VAL A 260 -23.17 -9.69 12.30
N ARG A 261 -22.22 -9.87 11.38
CA ARG A 261 -22.46 -10.22 9.98
C ARG A 261 -21.20 -10.80 9.32
N SER A 262 -21.39 -11.40 8.16
CA SER A 262 -20.29 -11.80 7.30
C SER A 262 -20.66 -11.62 5.84
N PHE A 263 -19.66 -11.48 4.97
CA PHE A 263 -19.86 -11.38 3.52
C PHE A 263 -18.70 -12.00 2.75
N GLY A 264 -18.96 -12.30 1.47
CA GLY A 264 -18.04 -13.03 0.63
C GLY A 264 -18.20 -14.55 0.75
N SER A 265 -17.71 -15.26 -0.23
CA SER A 265 -17.70 -16.72 -0.30
C SER A 265 -16.60 -17.17 -1.25
N ILE A 266 -16.24 -18.45 -1.23
CA ILE A 266 -15.32 -19.00 -2.22
C ILE A 266 -15.87 -18.85 -3.64
N GLY A 267 -15.07 -18.32 -4.55
CA GLY A 267 -15.52 -18.15 -5.95
C GLY A 267 -14.49 -17.45 -6.82
N ARG A 268 -14.89 -17.22 -8.10
CA ARG A 268 -14.07 -16.49 -9.09
C ARG A 268 -14.74 -15.19 -9.56
N GLN A 269 -16.01 -14.98 -9.20
CA GLN A 269 -16.71 -13.74 -9.52
C GLN A 269 -16.42 -12.65 -8.50
N LEU A 270 -16.67 -11.41 -8.89
CA LEU A 270 -16.61 -10.27 -7.98
C LEU A 270 -17.58 -10.45 -6.81
N GLY A 271 -17.19 -10.02 -5.62
CA GLY A 271 -17.91 -10.29 -4.36
C GLY A 271 -17.52 -11.62 -3.72
N SER A 272 -16.84 -12.53 -4.45
CA SER A 272 -16.25 -13.75 -3.89
C SER A 272 -14.75 -13.58 -3.65
N PHE A 273 -14.17 -14.49 -2.88
CA PHE A 273 -12.74 -14.49 -2.55
C PHE A 273 -12.06 -15.81 -2.92
N SER A 274 -10.77 -15.72 -3.20
CA SER A 274 -9.92 -16.89 -3.45
C SER A 274 -8.68 -16.91 -2.55
N ARG A 275 -8.06 -15.76 -2.31
CA ARG A 275 -6.94 -15.61 -1.38
C ARG A 275 -6.97 -14.22 -0.73
N PRO A 276 -8.01 -13.90 0.04
CA PRO A 276 -8.08 -12.60 0.72
C PRO A 276 -6.97 -12.51 1.78
N LYS A 277 -6.37 -11.32 1.94
CA LYS A 277 -5.22 -11.13 2.83
C LYS A 277 -5.35 -9.98 3.81
N SER A 278 -5.65 -8.80 3.32
CA SER A 278 -5.69 -7.58 4.11
C SER A 278 -7.01 -6.88 3.93
N ILE A 279 -7.36 -6.07 4.90
CA ILE A 279 -8.58 -5.28 4.94
C ILE A 279 -8.27 -3.92 5.51
N ALA A 280 -8.97 -2.90 5.04
CA ALA A 280 -9.04 -1.59 5.66
C ALA A 280 -10.49 -1.11 5.64
N VAL A 281 -10.88 -0.36 6.66
CA VAL A 281 -12.16 0.35 6.73
C VAL A 281 -11.85 1.83 6.71
N CYS A 282 -12.36 2.54 5.71
CA CYS A 282 -12.16 3.97 5.56
C CYS A 282 -13.17 4.76 6.42
N ASP A 283 -12.87 6.02 6.72
CA ASP A 283 -13.73 6.89 7.53
C ASP A 283 -15.13 7.10 6.94
N ASP A 284 -15.27 7.00 5.61
CA ASP A 284 -16.53 7.08 4.89
C ASP A 284 -17.32 5.75 4.85
N GLY A 285 -16.83 4.71 5.54
CA GLY A 285 -17.45 3.39 5.63
C GLY A 285 -17.11 2.45 4.49
N LEU A 286 -16.23 2.81 3.56
CA LEU A 286 -15.77 1.88 2.54
C LEU A 286 -14.88 0.79 3.14
N VAL A 287 -15.12 -0.45 2.72
CA VAL A 287 -14.35 -1.62 3.16
C VAL A 287 -13.54 -2.17 2.00
N LEU A 288 -12.23 -2.08 2.11
CA LEU A 288 -11.27 -2.55 1.11
C LEU A 288 -10.76 -3.93 1.49
N VAL A 289 -10.85 -4.90 0.58
CA VAL A 289 -10.31 -6.25 0.80
C VAL A 289 -9.37 -6.62 -0.34
N SER A 290 -8.10 -6.90 -0.04
CA SER A 290 -7.14 -7.37 -1.04
C SER A 290 -7.27 -8.86 -1.28
N ASP A 291 -7.34 -9.29 -2.56
CA ASP A 291 -7.27 -10.70 -2.94
C ASP A 291 -6.05 -10.98 -3.83
N ALA A 292 -5.11 -11.75 -3.30
CA ALA A 292 -3.86 -12.04 -3.98
C ALA A 292 -3.98 -13.06 -5.11
N ALA A 293 -5.07 -13.79 -5.21
CA ALA A 293 -5.31 -14.70 -6.33
C ALA A 293 -5.89 -13.94 -7.53
N PHE A 294 -6.75 -12.97 -7.27
CA PHE A 294 -7.30 -12.11 -8.31
C PHE A 294 -6.34 -10.97 -8.71
N GLY A 295 -5.43 -10.59 -7.82
CA GLY A 295 -4.55 -9.43 -8.04
C GLY A 295 -5.34 -8.13 -8.06
N ASN A 296 -6.35 -8.02 -7.21
CA ASN A 296 -7.18 -6.83 -7.10
C ASN A 296 -7.54 -6.52 -5.64
N ILE A 297 -8.16 -5.38 -5.47
CA ILE A 297 -8.80 -4.94 -4.24
C ILE A 297 -10.26 -4.76 -4.53
N GLN A 298 -11.12 -5.47 -3.80
CA GLN A 298 -12.56 -5.32 -3.87
C GLN A 298 -13.01 -4.33 -2.80
N ILE A 299 -13.89 -3.42 -3.18
CA ILE A 299 -14.39 -2.32 -2.34
C ILE A 299 -15.87 -2.56 -2.08
N PHE A 300 -16.23 -2.66 -0.82
CA PHE A 300 -17.57 -2.93 -0.34
C PHE A 300 -18.09 -1.74 0.49
N ASN A 301 -19.39 -1.69 0.71
CA ASN A 301 -19.98 -0.88 1.78
C ASN A 301 -19.94 -1.66 3.11
N GLU A 302 -20.38 -1.02 4.19
CA GLU A 302 -20.40 -1.62 5.54
C GLU A 302 -21.29 -2.86 5.63
N GLU A 303 -22.35 -2.95 4.79
CA GLU A 303 -23.23 -4.11 4.72
C GLU A 303 -22.63 -5.29 3.93
N GLY A 304 -21.43 -5.13 3.36
CA GLY A 304 -20.74 -6.14 2.57
C GLY A 304 -21.22 -6.26 1.13
N GLN A 305 -21.90 -5.24 0.61
CA GLN A 305 -22.27 -5.18 -0.80
C GLN A 305 -21.09 -4.64 -1.63
N LEU A 306 -20.74 -5.36 -2.68
CA LEU A 306 -19.67 -4.95 -3.58
C LEU A 306 -20.04 -3.68 -4.35
N LEU A 307 -19.19 -2.67 -4.28
CA LEU A 307 -19.36 -1.41 -5.00
C LEU A 307 -18.51 -1.34 -6.26
N MET A 308 -17.24 -1.74 -6.18
CA MET A 308 -16.29 -1.73 -7.29
C MET A 308 -15.04 -2.55 -6.94
N PHE A 309 -14.10 -2.60 -7.88
CA PHE A 309 -12.75 -3.12 -7.61
C PHE A 309 -11.68 -2.27 -8.30
N ILE A 310 -10.45 -2.35 -7.81
CA ILE A 310 -9.26 -1.72 -8.39
C ILE A 310 -8.21 -2.78 -8.62
N GLY A 311 -7.64 -2.79 -9.81
CA GLY A 311 -6.52 -3.63 -10.19
C GLY A 311 -6.89 -4.91 -10.89
N ASP A 312 -5.92 -5.41 -11.62
CA ASP A 312 -5.99 -6.65 -12.38
C ASP A 312 -4.69 -7.45 -12.16
N ARG A 313 -4.79 -8.78 -12.22
CA ARG A 313 -3.61 -9.64 -12.17
C ARG A 313 -2.79 -9.49 -13.43
N GLY A 314 -1.49 -9.22 -13.28
CA GLY A 314 -0.59 -9.08 -14.42
C GLY A 314 0.88 -9.24 -14.05
N ASN A 315 1.75 -9.20 -15.07
CA ASN A 315 3.20 -9.38 -14.96
C ASN A 315 4.01 -8.12 -15.34
N SER A 316 3.35 -6.97 -15.46
CA SER A 316 3.98 -5.69 -15.76
C SER A 316 3.93 -4.74 -14.55
N LEU A 317 4.89 -3.83 -14.47
CA LEU A 317 4.95 -2.78 -13.45
C LEU A 317 4.02 -1.60 -13.78
N ALA A 318 2.87 -1.87 -14.38
CA ALA A 318 1.90 -0.83 -14.68
C ALA A 318 1.07 -0.44 -13.45
N PRO A 319 0.50 0.77 -13.41
CA PRO A 319 -0.48 1.16 -12.39
C PRO A 319 -1.62 0.14 -12.28
N ALA A 320 -2.06 -0.11 -11.05
CA ALA A 320 -3.14 -1.05 -10.75
C ALA A 320 -2.95 -2.47 -11.34
N THR A 321 -1.70 -2.88 -11.58
CA THR A 321 -1.36 -4.24 -11.99
C THR A 321 -0.62 -4.93 -10.85
N TYR A 322 -1.15 -6.06 -10.40
CA TYR A 322 -0.66 -6.75 -9.22
C TYR A 322 -0.43 -8.23 -9.49
N MET A 323 0.60 -8.79 -8.85
CA MET A 323 0.86 -10.22 -8.86
C MET A 323 0.69 -10.85 -7.48
N LEU A 324 1.02 -10.11 -6.44
CA LEU A 324 0.95 -10.58 -5.05
C LEU A 324 0.52 -9.43 -4.13
N THR A 325 -0.75 -9.02 -4.24
CA THR A 325 -1.32 -8.01 -3.36
C THR A 325 -1.12 -8.38 -1.89
N SER A 326 -0.89 -7.39 -1.05
CA SER A 326 -0.72 -7.59 0.41
C SER A 326 -1.54 -6.57 1.20
N GLY A 327 -0.90 -5.58 1.80
CA GLY A 327 -1.56 -4.56 2.59
C GLY A 327 -2.43 -3.62 1.77
N VAL A 328 -3.51 -3.14 2.38
CA VAL A 328 -4.31 -2.02 1.94
C VAL A 328 -4.50 -1.06 3.10
N ALA A 329 -4.60 0.23 2.82
CA ALA A 329 -4.90 1.26 3.81
C ALA A 329 -5.70 2.40 3.17
N CYS A 330 -6.43 3.14 4.01
CA CYS A 330 -7.09 4.39 3.65
C CYS A 330 -6.39 5.55 4.36
N GLY A 331 -6.21 6.67 3.65
CA GLY A 331 -5.84 7.93 4.26
C GLY A 331 -7.08 8.71 4.70
N GLU A 332 -6.92 9.63 5.65
CA GLU A 332 -8.01 10.49 6.16
C GLU A 332 -8.61 11.39 5.07
N ASP A 333 -7.88 11.62 3.98
CA ASP A 333 -8.34 12.35 2.80
C ASP A 333 -9.01 11.46 1.73
N GLY A 334 -9.30 10.21 2.07
CA GLY A 334 -9.95 9.23 1.22
C GLY A 334 -9.04 8.57 0.19
N ARG A 335 -7.73 8.82 0.20
CA ARG A 335 -6.78 8.11 -0.66
C ARG A 335 -6.67 6.65 -0.27
N LEU A 336 -6.54 5.80 -1.27
CA LEU A 336 -6.33 4.37 -1.09
C LEU A 336 -4.87 4.01 -1.41
N PHE A 337 -4.30 3.16 -0.57
CA PHE A 337 -2.93 2.66 -0.68
C PHE A 337 -2.95 1.15 -0.83
N ILE A 338 -2.26 0.62 -1.83
CA ILE A 338 -2.29 -0.78 -2.21
C ILE A 338 -0.88 -1.30 -2.40
N ALA A 339 -0.45 -2.25 -1.57
CA ALA A 339 0.87 -2.86 -1.66
C ALA A 339 0.88 -4.11 -2.55
N ASP A 340 1.94 -4.25 -3.35
CA ASP A 340 2.27 -5.49 -4.05
C ASP A 340 3.69 -5.95 -3.71
N GLN A 341 3.80 -7.17 -3.18
CA GLN A 341 5.06 -7.75 -2.74
C GLN A 341 5.98 -8.15 -3.90
N PHE A 342 5.40 -8.58 -5.02
CA PHE A 342 6.17 -9.05 -6.17
C PHE A 342 6.85 -7.87 -6.88
N PHE A 343 6.07 -6.82 -7.16
CA PHE A 343 6.59 -5.61 -7.79
C PHE A 343 7.26 -4.65 -6.78
N ARG A 344 7.17 -4.93 -5.48
CA ARG A 344 7.79 -4.13 -4.40
C ARG A 344 7.35 -2.68 -4.43
N LYS A 345 6.04 -2.47 -4.53
CA LYS A 345 5.44 -1.16 -4.70
C LYS A 345 4.24 -0.93 -3.80
N VAL A 346 3.90 0.33 -3.60
CA VAL A 346 2.59 0.77 -3.10
C VAL A 346 2.01 1.74 -4.10
N ASP A 347 0.90 1.38 -4.72
CA ASP A 347 0.13 2.30 -5.58
C ASP A 347 -0.80 3.15 -4.74
N ILE A 348 -0.94 4.43 -5.12
CA ILE A 348 -1.78 5.43 -4.47
C ILE A 348 -2.88 5.85 -5.43
N PHE A 349 -4.12 5.82 -4.95
CA PHE A 349 -5.30 6.27 -5.68
C PHE A 349 -5.98 7.39 -4.89
N ARG A 350 -6.27 8.49 -5.55
CA ARG A 350 -7.03 9.58 -4.94
C ARG A 350 -8.51 9.49 -5.33
N PRO A 351 -9.43 9.84 -4.43
CA PRO A 351 -10.85 9.94 -4.79
C PRO A 351 -11.07 11.00 -5.87
N ALA A 352 -12.07 10.80 -6.71
CA ALA A 352 -12.41 11.74 -7.79
C ALA A 352 -12.85 13.12 -7.27
N SER A 353 -13.37 13.17 -6.05
CA SER A 353 -13.76 14.41 -5.36
C SER A 353 -12.56 15.26 -4.91
N LEU A 354 -11.37 14.67 -4.79
CA LEU A 354 -10.16 15.35 -4.33
C LEU A 354 -9.30 15.75 -5.53
N LYS A 355 -8.85 17.02 -5.61
CA LYS A 355 -7.90 17.43 -6.66
C LYS A 355 -6.51 16.85 -6.39
N ALA A 356 -5.70 16.71 -7.44
CA ALA A 356 -4.35 16.15 -7.33
C ALA A 356 -3.41 16.98 -6.42
N SER A 357 -3.68 18.28 -6.27
CA SER A 357 -2.93 19.21 -5.42
C SER A 357 -3.49 19.35 -4.00
N GLU A 358 -4.58 18.66 -3.67
CA GLU A 358 -5.25 18.75 -2.37
C GLU A 358 -4.93 17.51 -1.51
N GLY A 359 -5.15 17.65 -0.19
CA GLY A 359 -4.94 16.59 0.79
C GLY A 359 -3.50 16.53 1.31
N TYR A 360 -3.20 15.48 2.11
CA TYR A 360 -1.91 15.32 2.78
C TYR A 360 -0.76 15.04 1.81
N ILE A 361 -1.04 14.42 0.68
CA ILE A 361 -0.05 14.01 -0.31
C ILE A 361 -0.22 14.85 -1.55
N SER A 362 0.51 15.94 -1.63
CA SER A 362 0.62 16.73 -2.86
C SER A 362 1.82 16.26 -3.66
N PHE A 363 1.57 15.67 -4.82
CA PHE A 363 2.64 15.43 -5.79
C PHE A 363 2.71 16.65 -6.71
N SER A 364 3.86 17.31 -6.76
CA SER A 364 4.09 18.35 -7.78
C SER A 364 3.95 17.67 -9.15
N GLU A 365 3.05 18.17 -9.98
CA GLU A 365 3.01 17.79 -11.40
C GLU A 365 4.42 18.05 -11.98
N LYS A 366 5.08 16.98 -12.44
CA LYS A 366 6.37 17.05 -13.13
C LYS A 366 6.14 17.36 -14.60
#